data_3260c55dba1aeeab90412a19cc6202c0
#
_entry.id   3260c55dba1aeeab90412a19cc6202c0
#
_cell.length_a   1.000
_cell.length_b   1.000
_cell.length_c   1.000
_cell.angle_alpha   90.00
_cell.angle_beta   90.00
_cell.angle_gamma   90.00
#
_symmetry.space_group_name_H-M   'P 1'
#
loop_
_entity.id
_entity.type
_entity.pdbx_description
1 polymer ?
#
loop_
_entity_poly.entity_id
_entity_poly.type
_entity_poly.pdbx_seq_one_letter_code
_entity_poly.pdbx_strand_id
1 'polypeptide(L)'
;YIVHAPYDSQKMFDRILDRLDKGVKEPTALSEFTKQILFDNYDKILSWSAASKIHHNCRGGWLYHTFRMVESAYYLRCVYQVDAELLICGTILHDIGKLKELDTDNLGTAEYTIPGTLFGHSTLGIEMIDKAYESWKKEIHKDLPEERVMLLKHMIASHHGKLEYGAITVPSIPEAMILHELDMIDSRIYQFEQVRKDLEPGSMSDKIFGLDTRVYRPL
;
A
#
# COMPACT_ATOMS: atom_id res chain seq x y z
N TYR A 1 -16.21 -8.54 -18.64
CA TYR A 1 -15.75 -7.15 -18.47
C TYR A 1 -14.58 -7.16 -17.50
N ILE A 2 -13.41 -6.67 -17.93
CA ILE A 2 -12.26 -6.47 -17.07
C ILE A 2 -12.48 -5.17 -16.30
N VAL A 3 -12.52 -5.24 -14.96
CA VAL A 3 -12.58 -4.05 -14.12
C VAL A 3 -11.17 -3.52 -13.95
N HIS A 4 -10.95 -2.28 -14.35
CA HIS A 4 -9.66 -1.58 -14.21
C HIS A 4 -9.74 -0.52 -13.12
N ALA A 5 -8.58 -0.19 -12.54
CA ALA A 5 -8.42 1.03 -11.76
C ALA A 5 -8.83 2.24 -12.61
N PRO A 6 -9.37 3.32 -12.00
CA PRO A 6 -9.91 4.47 -12.74
C PRO A 6 -8.85 5.34 -13.42
N TYR A 7 -7.57 5.10 -13.14
CA TYR A 7 -6.43 5.84 -13.69
C TYR A 7 -5.48 4.91 -14.44
N ASP A 8 -4.76 5.47 -15.38
CA ASP A 8 -3.69 4.79 -16.11
C ASP A 8 -2.56 4.35 -15.17
N SER A 9 -2.20 3.06 -15.22
CA SER A 9 -1.21 2.46 -14.30
C SER A 9 0.16 3.13 -14.42
N GLN A 10 0.61 3.47 -15.64
CA GLN A 10 1.90 4.12 -15.82
C GLN A 10 1.91 5.51 -15.17
N LYS A 11 0.84 6.28 -15.36
CA LYS A 11 0.72 7.61 -14.75
C LYS A 11 0.70 7.55 -13.22
N MET A 12 0.04 6.55 -12.64
CA MET A 12 0.05 6.35 -11.19
C MET A 12 1.45 6.00 -10.69
N PHE A 13 2.15 5.11 -11.38
CA PHE A 13 3.53 4.72 -11.05
C PHE A 13 4.47 5.92 -11.11
N ASP A 14 4.44 6.67 -12.22
CA ASP A 14 5.26 7.87 -12.39
C ASP A 14 4.97 8.92 -11.29
N ARG A 15 3.71 9.02 -10.88
CA ARG A 15 3.30 9.94 -9.82
C ARG A 15 3.81 9.51 -8.45
N ILE A 16 3.83 8.21 -8.15
CA ILE A 16 4.42 7.68 -6.92
C ILE A 16 5.91 8.04 -6.85
N LEU A 17 6.64 7.85 -7.95
CA LEU A 17 8.06 8.23 -8.03
C LEU A 17 8.26 9.74 -7.86
N ASP A 18 7.43 10.56 -8.51
CA ASP A 18 7.45 12.03 -8.36
C ASP A 18 7.21 12.47 -6.90
N ARG A 19 6.30 11.79 -6.19
CA ARG A 19 6.03 12.08 -4.78
C ARG A 19 7.18 11.66 -3.87
N LEU A 20 7.83 10.54 -4.17
CA LEU A 20 9.05 10.16 -3.46
C LEU A 20 10.17 11.18 -3.66
N ASP A 21 10.41 11.60 -4.91
CA ASP A 21 11.47 12.55 -5.24
C ASP A 21 11.23 13.95 -4.64
N LYS A 22 10.00 14.46 -4.72
CA LYS A 22 9.63 15.79 -4.23
C LYS A 22 9.29 15.83 -2.74
N GLY A 23 8.94 14.67 -2.18
CA GLY A 23 8.52 14.54 -0.79
C GLY A 23 9.67 14.55 0.20
N VAL A 24 10.86 14.22 -0.26
CA VAL A 24 12.07 14.08 0.55
C VAL A 24 13.05 15.17 0.14
N LYS A 25 13.38 16.09 1.07
CA LYS A 25 14.32 17.19 0.77
C LYS A 25 15.74 16.72 0.59
N GLU A 26 16.16 15.78 1.41
CA GLU A 26 17.51 15.20 1.44
C GLU A 26 17.35 13.67 1.39
N PRO A 27 17.16 13.08 0.20
CA PRO A 27 16.95 11.65 0.07
C PRO A 27 18.21 10.88 0.48
N THR A 28 18.02 9.85 1.29
CA THR A 28 19.06 8.89 1.63
C THR A 28 19.02 7.68 0.70
N ALA A 29 19.87 6.69 0.96
CA ALA A 29 19.83 5.41 0.25
C ALA A 29 18.47 4.66 0.41
N LEU A 30 17.62 4.99 1.39
CA LEU A 30 16.30 4.40 1.55
C LEU A 30 15.36 4.71 0.38
N SER A 31 15.37 5.95 -0.13
CA SER A 31 14.62 6.32 -1.33
C SER A 31 15.04 5.54 -2.56
N GLU A 32 16.36 5.38 -2.77
CA GLU A 32 16.88 4.61 -3.90
C GLU A 32 16.58 3.12 -3.76
N PHE A 33 16.72 2.58 -2.56
CA PHE A 33 16.34 1.20 -2.22
C PHE A 33 14.85 0.93 -2.50
N THR A 34 13.98 1.87 -2.10
CA THR A 34 12.55 1.79 -2.39
C THR A 34 12.28 1.77 -3.91
N LYS A 35 12.93 2.65 -4.67
CA LYS A 35 12.84 2.66 -6.13
C LYS A 35 13.31 1.35 -6.75
N GLN A 36 14.43 0.79 -6.27
CA GLN A 36 14.94 -0.49 -6.77
C GLN A 36 13.89 -1.59 -6.61
N ILE A 37 13.26 -1.70 -5.44
CA ILE A 37 12.21 -2.70 -5.20
C ILE A 37 11.02 -2.50 -6.16
N LEU A 38 10.61 -1.24 -6.40
CA LEU A 38 9.53 -0.95 -7.35
C LEU A 38 9.90 -1.38 -8.78
N PHE A 39 11.11 -1.07 -9.24
CA PHE A 39 11.56 -1.44 -10.59
C PHE A 39 11.77 -2.95 -10.74
N ASP A 40 12.27 -3.65 -9.73
CA ASP A 40 12.43 -5.11 -9.74
C ASP A 40 11.08 -5.85 -9.83
N ASN A 41 9.99 -5.18 -9.46
CA ASN A 41 8.63 -5.74 -9.50
C ASN A 41 7.71 -4.98 -10.49
N TYR A 42 8.25 -4.19 -11.38
CA TYR A 42 7.52 -3.23 -12.22
C TYR A 42 6.35 -3.85 -12.98
N ASP A 43 6.56 -4.93 -13.72
CA ASP A 43 5.52 -5.55 -14.55
C ASP A 43 4.33 -6.06 -13.72
N LYS A 44 4.61 -6.60 -12.54
CA LYS A 44 3.58 -7.03 -11.60
C LYS A 44 2.81 -5.84 -11.04
N ILE A 45 3.53 -4.82 -10.58
CA ILE A 45 2.94 -3.62 -9.95
C ILE A 45 1.92 -2.95 -10.87
N LEU A 46 2.18 -2.86 -12.18
CA LEU A 46 1.27 -2.21 -13.13
C LEU A 46 -0.09 -2.91 -13.28
N SER A 47 -0.17 -4.20 -12.99
CA SER A 47 -1.36 -5.02 -13.27
C SER A 47 -1.98 -5.69 -12.04
N TRP A 48 -1.28 -5.73 -10.91
CA TRP A 48 -1.67 -6.53 -9.75
C TRP A 48 -2.91 -6.01 -9.04
N SER A 49 -3.76 -6.93 -8.60
CA SER A 49 -4.90 -6.61 -7.74
C SER A 49 -4.46 -6.38 -6.28
N ALA A 50 -5.17 -5.52 -5.55
CA ALA A 50 -4.90 -5.30 -4.13
C ALA A 50 -5.59 -6.32 -3.21
N ALA A 51 -6.64 -7.01 -3.70
CA ALA A 51 -7.41 -7.95 -2.91
C ALA A 51 -8.13 -8.97 -3.80
N SER A 52 -8.56 -10.09 -3.20
CA SER A 52 -9.38 -11.09 -3.90
C SER A 52 -10.87 -10.74 -3.92
N LYS A 53 -11.40 -9.99 -2.95
CA LYS A 53 -12.86 -9.79 -2.80
C LYS A 53 -13.35 -8.42 -2.32
N ILE A 54 -12.60 -7.63 -1.55
CA ILE A 54 -13.21 -6.54 -0.78
C ILE A 54 -12.97 -5.14 -1.37
N HIS A 55 -11.74 -4.68 -1.48
CA HIS A 55 -11.43 -3.33 -1.99
C HIS A 55 -10.27 -3.40 -2.98
N HIS A 56 -10.34 -2.53 -3.99
CA HIS A 56 -9.37 -2.51 -5.09
C HIS A 56 -9.17 -3.87 -5.80
N ASN A 57 -10.24 -4.70 -5.80
CA ASN A 57 -10.29 -5.97 -6.54
C ASN A 57 -10.48 -5.68 -8.04
N CYS A 58 -9.44 -5.18 -8.67
CA CYS A 58 -9.42 -4.86 -10.08
C CYS A 58 -7.97 -4.84 -10.58
N ARG A 59 -7.81 -4.90 -11.90
CA ARG A 59 -6.50 -4.78 -12.52
C ARG A 59 -5.87 -3.42 -12.19
N GLY A 60 -4.64 -3.43 -11.66
CA GLY A 60 -3.95 -2.23 -11.17
C GLY A 60 -4.46 -1.73 -9.81
N GLY A 61 -5.27 -2.51 -9.10
CA GLY A 61 -5.84 -2.15 -7.79
C GLY A 61 -4.78 -1.90 -6.72
N TRP A 62 -3.71 -2.71 -6.67
CA TRP A 62 -2.58 -2.50 -5.78
C TRP A 62 -1.94 -1.13 -5.99
N LEU A 63 -1.68 -0.80 -7.24
CA LEU A 63 -1.07 0.48 -7.61
C LEU A 63 -2.00 1.66 -7.31
N TYR A 64 -3.30 1.50 -7.55
CA TYR A 64 -4.29 2.55 -7.27
C TYR A 64 -4.43 2.83 -5.77
N HIS A 65 -4.47 1.81 -4.94
CA HIS A 65 -4.44 1.94 -3.49
C HIS A 65 -3.16 2.66 -3.02
N THR A 66 -2.00 2.15 -3.42
CA THR A 66 -0.70 2.74 -3.07
C THR A 66 -0.60 4.20 -3.53
N PHE A 67 -1.05 4.52 -4.74
CA PHE A 67 -1.06 5.88 -5.27
C PHE A 67 -1.89 6.84 -4.39
N ARG A 68 -3.11 6.47 -4.01
CA ARG A 68 -3.98 7.29 -3.16
C ARG A 68 -3.35 7.54 -1.80
N MET A 69 -2.77 6.50 -1.22
CA MET A 69 -2.09 6.60 0.08
C MET A 69 -0.84 7.48 0.01
N VAL A 70 -0.02 7.34 -1.02
CA VAL A 70 1.19 8.15 -1.21
C VAL A 70 0.84 9.63 -1.44
N GLU A 71 -0.22 9.94 -2.20
CA GLU A 71 -0.71 11.32 -2.33
C GLU A 71 -1.08 11.89 -0.95
N SER A 72 -1.78 11.14 -0.12
CA SER A 72 -2.18 11.57 1.23
C SER A 72 -0.98 11.74 2.16
N ALA A 73 -0.06 10.76 2.20
CA ALA A 73 1.19 10.82 2.98
C ALA A 73 2.05 12.03 2.59
N TYR A 74 2.12 12.32 1.28
CA TYR A 74 2.87 13.48 0.76
C TYR A 74 2.39 14.80 1.37
N TYR A 75 1.11 15.00 1.61
CA TYR A 75 0.60 16.21 2.27
C TYR A 75 0.74 16.15 3.79
N LEU A 76 0.47 15.00 4.41
CA LEU A 76 0.55 14.85 5.87
C LEU A 76 1.98 15.03 6.42
N ARG A 77 3.02 14.69 5.66
CA ARG A 77 4.41 14.90 6.08
C ARG A 77 4.75 16.37 6.41
N CYS A 78 3.98 17.32 5.90
CA CYS A 78 4.15 18.74 6.18
C CYS A 78 3.39 19.22 7.43
N VAL A 79 2.46 18.40 7.92
CA VAL A 79 1.60 18.75 9.05
C VAL A 79 2.21 18.27 10.38
N TYR A 80 2.84 17.11 10.36
CA TYR A 80 3.38 16.47 11.55
C TYR A 80 4.92 16.43 11.52
N GLN A 81 5.53 16.42 12.72
CA GLN A 81 6.98 16.21 12.84
C GLN A 81 7.30 14.73 12.71
N VAL A 82 7.58 14.29 11.48
CA VAL A 82 7.86 12.91 11.12
C VAL A 82 9.03 12.83 10.15
N ASP A 83 9.63 11.66 10.07
CA ASP A 83 10.58 11.33 9.01
C ASP A 83 9.83 11.17 7.69
N ALA A 84 9.87 12.21 6.86
CA ALA A 84 9.13 12.26 5.59
C ALA A 84 9.57 11.15 4.62
N GLU A 85 10.86 10.79 4.61
CA GLU A 85 11.37 9.72 3.76
C GLU A 85 10.84 8.37 4.21
N LEU A 86 10.93 8.07 5.51
CA LEU A 86 10.43 6.82 6.06
C LEU A 86 8.91 6.68 5.85
N LEU A 87 8.15 7.77 6.08
CA LEU A 87 6.69 7.78 5.87
C LEU A 87 6.35 7.46 4.42
N ILE A 88 6.97 8.12 3.44
CA ILE A 88 6.68 7.91 2.02
C ILE A 88 7.13 6.51 1.59
N CYS A 89 8.36 6.10 1.91
CA CYS A 89 8.88 4.77 1.56
C CYS A 89 8.05 3.65 2.19
N GLY A 90 7.70 3.78 3.46
CA GLY A 90 6.84 2.83 4.16
C GLY A 90 5.45 2.74 3.55
N THR A 91 4.86 3.89 3.18
CA THR A 91 3.57 3.93 2.49
C THR A 91 3.63 3.25 1.11
N ILE A 92 4.71 3.43 0.37
CA ILE A 92 4.89 2.76 -0.93
C ILE A 92 4.98 1.25 -0.77
N LEU A 93 5.71 0.76 0.24
CA LEU A 93 6.07 -0.65 0.36
C LEU A 93 5.22 -1.45 1.36
N HIS A 94 4.26 -0.83 2.08
CA HIS A 94 3.50 -1.50 3.14
C HIS A 94 2.84 -2.80 2.68
N ASP A 95 2.33 -2.81 1.47
CA ASP A 95 1.58 -3.89 0.84
C ASP A 95 2.38 -4.67 -0.24
N ILE A 96 3.71 -4.49 -0.30
CA ILE A 96 4.54 -5.13 -1.33
C ILE A 96 4.43 -6.66 -1.31
N GLY A 97 4.18 -7.24 -0.16
CA GLY A 97 4.00 -8.68 0.00
C GLY A 97 2.77 -9.25 -0.73
N LYS A 98 1.78 -8.40 -1.08
CA LYS A 98 0.63 -8.82 -1.89
C LYS A 98 1.03 -9.32 -3.28
N LEU A 99 2.20 -8.92 -3.79
CA LEU A 99 2.77 -9.47 -5.02
C LEU A 99 3.18 -10.95 -4.92
N LYS A 100 3.23 -11.49 -3.71
CA LYS A 100 3.46 -12.92 -3.41
C LYS A 100 2.27 -13.59 -2.74
N GLU A 101 1.49 -12.83 -1.98
CA GLU A 101 0.29 -13.32 -1.31
C GLU A 101 -0.77 -13.74 -2.32
N LEU A 102 -0.92 -12.97 -3.39
CA LEU A 102 -1.92 -13.17 -4.42
C LEU A 102 -1.26 -13.64 -5.72
N ASP A 103 -1.98 -14.44 -6.47
CA ASP A 103 -1.75 -14.68 -7.90
C ASP A 103 -2.86 -13.99 -8.68
N THR A 104 -2.49 -13.07 -9.56
CA THR A 104 -3.45 -12.23 -10.32
C THR A 104 -3.38 -12.60 -11.79
N ASP A 105 -4.51 -13.05 -12.34
CA ASP A 105 -4.64 -13.38 -13.76
C ASP A 105 -4.69 -12.13 -14.66
N ASN A 106 -4.68 -12.34 -15.97
CA ASN A 106 -4.74 -11.26 -16.96
C ASN A 106 -6.04 -10.46 -16.92
N LEU A 107 -7.10 -10.97 -16.26
CA LEU A 107 -8.38 -10.31 -16.09
C LEU A 107 -8.43 -9.46 -14.81
N GLY A 108 -7.42 -9.56 -13.95
CA GLY A 108 -7.36 -8.88 -12.66
C GLY A 108 -8.03 -9.67 -11.53
N THR A 109 -8.41 -10.93 -11.76
CA THR A 109 -8.92 -11.82 -10.71
C THR A 109 -7.73 -12.31 -9.87
N ALA A 110 -7.85 -12.20 -8.57
CA ALA A 110 -6.80 -12.57 -7.64
C ALA A 110 -7.21 -13.75 -6.76
N GLU A 111 -6.33 -14.74 -6.66
CA GLU A 111 -6.45 -15.90 -5.77
C GLU A 111 -5.28 -15.94 -4.79
N TYR A 112 -5.52 -16.45 -3.57
CA TYR A 112 -4.45 -16.62 -2.60
C TYR A 112 -3.49 -17.73 -3.02
N THR A 113 -2.22 -17.44 -2.99
CA THR A 113 -1.17 -18.45 -3.09
C THR A 113 -1.07 -19.28 -1.80
N ILE A 114 -0.43 -20.45 -1.86
CA ILE A 114 -0.17 -21.24 -0.65
C ILE A 114 0.65 -20.45 0.38
N PRO A 115 1.78 -19.80 0.03
CA PRO A 115 2.49 -18.93 0.97
C PRO A 115 1.64 -17.76 1.47
N GLY A 116 0.80 -17.18 0.60
CA GLY A 116 -0.11 -16.11 0.97
C GLY A 116 -1.10 -16.53 2.06
N THR A 117 -1.69 -17.71 1.91
CA THR A 117 -2.62 -18.28 2.91
C THR A 117 -1.93 -18.60 4.24
N LEU A 118 -0.68 -19.10 4.19
CA LEU A 118 0.04 -19.53 5.39
C LEU A 118 0.69 -18.38 6.16
N PHE A 119 1.16 -17.36 5.49
CA PHE A 119 2.01 -16.32 6.11
C PHE A 119 1.43 -14.90 6.03
N GLY A 120 0.54 -14.62 5.09
CA GLY A 120 0.00 -13.29 4.83
C GLY A 120 1.02 -12.31 4.23
N HIS A 121 0.50 -11.22 3.63
CA HIS A 121 1.34 -10.26 2.90
C HIS A 121 2.32 -9.49 3.80
N SER A 122 2.00 -9.21 5.06
CA SER A 122 2.94 -8.51 5.95
C SER A 122 4.22 -9.31 6.17
N THR A 123 4.13 -10.62 6.43
CA THR A 123 5.29 -11.51 6.57
C THR A 123 6.05 -11.64 5.25
N LEU A 124 5.32 -11.88 4.15
CA LEU A 124 5.93 -12.00 2.82
C LEU A 124 6.58 -10.68 2.37
N GLY A 125 6.02 -9.55 2.74
CA GLY A 125 6.59 -8.23 2.50
C GLY A 125 7.93 -8.03 3.24
N ILE A 126 7.98 -8.38 4.53
CA ILE A 126 9.22 -8.35 5.31
C ILE A 126 10.30 -9.23 4.67
N GLU A 127 9.95 -10.45 4.24
CA GLU A 127 10.89 -11.33 3.54
C GLU A 127 11.39 -10.73 2.21
N MET A 128 10.53 -10.02 1.48
CA MET A 128 10.93 -9.33 0.25
C MET A 128 11.93 -8.22 0.55
N ILE A 129 11.69 -7.43 1.59
CA ILE A 129 12.61 -6.37 2.03
C ILE A 129 13.97 -6.97 2.45
N ASP A 130 13.98 -8.05 3.22
CA ASP A 130 15.22 -8.70 3.66
C ASP A 130 16.04 -9.21 2.47
N LYS A 131 15.40 -9.88 1.50
CA LYS A 131 16.07 -10.35 0.28
C LYS A 131 16.62 -9.20 -0.57
N ALA A 132 15.83 -8.13 -0.74
CA ALA A 132 16.27 -6.95 -1.47
C ALA A 132 17.46 -6.26 -0.76
N TYR A 133 17.45 -6.19 0.57
CA TYR A 133 18.54 -5.59 1.34
C TYR A 133 19.83 -6.41 1.26
N GLU A 134 19.76 -7.74 1.26
CA GLU A 134 20.93 -8.59 1.04
C GLU A 134 21.54 -8.39 -0.36
N SER A 135 20.71 -8.22 -1.39
CA SER A 135 21.19 -7.88 -2.74
C SER A 135 21.78 -6.48 -2.79
N TRP A 136 21.11 -5.51 -2.17
CA TRP A 136 21.60 -4.13 -2.06
C TRP A 136 23.01 -4.05 -1.49
N LYS A 137 23.28 -4.71 -0.38
CA LYS A 137 24.61 -4.74 0.27
C LYS A 137 25.70 -5.32 -0.64
N LYS A 138 25.35 -6.28 -1.50
CA LYS A 138 26.31 -6.95 -2.39
C LYS A 138 26.59 -6.19 -3.68
N GLU A 139 25.57 -5.56 -4.25
CA GLU A 139 25.61 -5.06 -5.63
C GLU A 139 25.80 -3.54 -5.71
N ILE A 140 25.21 -2.78 -4.80
CA ILE A 140 25.13 -1.33 -4.93
C ILE A 140 26.16 -0.60 -4.08
N HIS A 141 26.62 -1.22 -2.99
CA HIS A 141 27.65 -0.69 -2.09
C HIS A 141 27.37 0.73 -1.52
N LYS A 142 26.13 1.23 -1.60
CA LYS A 142 25.71 2.45 -0.91
C LYS A 142 25.32 2.11 0.51
N ASP A 143 25.76 2.95 1.43
CA ASP A 143 25.42 2.79 2.84
C ASP A 143 23.92 3.05 3.07
N LEU A 144 23.20 1.98 3.39
CA LEU A 144 21.83 2.01 3.88
C LEU A 144 21.84 1.43 5.31
N PRO A 145 21.68 2.28 6.34
CA PRO A 145 21.75 1.83 7.72
C PRO A 145 20.71 0.76 8.04
N GLU A 146 21.11 -0.29 8.75
CA GLU A 146 20.21 -1.39 9.16
C GLU A 146 18.99 -0.89 9.94
N GLU A 147 19.16 0.17 10.73
CA GLU A 147 18.08 0.80 11.47
C GLU A 147 16.97 1.32 10.52
N ARG A 148 17.32 1.91 9.37
CA ARG A 148 16.35 2.40 8.39
C ARG A 148 15.53 1.23 7.81
N VAL A 149 16.18 0.12 7.51
CA VAL A 149 15.52 -1.10 7.01
C VAL A 149 14.65 -1.73 8.10
N MET A 150 15.12 -1.76 9.35
CA MET A 150 14.36 -2.24 10.51
C MET A 150 13.08 -1.40 10.70
N LEU A 151 13.16 -0.07 10.64
CA LEU A 151 11.99 0.81 10.76
C LEU A 151 11.01 0.63 9.59
N LEU A 152 11.51 0.47 8.36
CA LEU A 152 10.67 0.14 7.21
C LEU A 152 9.92 -1.19 7.41
N LYS A 153 10.60 -2.23 7.90
CA LYS A 153 9.97 -3.52 8.22
C LYS A 153 8.95 -3.40 9.36
N HIS A 154 9.22 -2.54 10.36
CA HIS A 154 8.26 -2.24 11.41
C HIS A 154 6.98 -1.62 10.86
N MET A 155 7.08 -0.69 9.90
CA MET A 155 5.91 -0.12 9.23
C MET A 155 5.08 -1.19 8.52
N ILE A 156 5.72 -2.12 7.80
CA ILE A 156 5.04 -3.26 7.16
C ILE A 156 4.40 -4.18 8.22
N ALA A 157 5.11 -4.50 9.30
CA ALA A 157 4.59 -5.38 10.36
C ALA A 157 3.38 -4.81 11.10
N SER A 158 3.26 -3.48 11.17
CA SER A 158 2.29 -2.79 12.01
C SER A 158 1.19 -2.04 11.26
N HIS A 159 1.20 -2.01 9.92
CA HIS A 159 0.27 -1.17 9.15
C HIS A 159 -1.23 -1.50 9.39
N HIS A 160 -1.58 -2.73 9.75
CA HIS A 160 -2.94 -3.06 10.16
C HIS A 160 -3.34 -2.48 11.53
N GLY A 161 -2.40 -1.91 12.29
CA GLY A 161 -2.61 -1.12 13.51
C GLY A 161 -2.91 -1.95 14.76
N LYS A 162 -3.76 -2.97 14.67
CA LYS A 162 -4.15 -3.82 15.80
C LYS A 162 -3.91 -5.28 15.50
N LEU A 163 -3.55 -6.05 16.55
CA LEU A 163 -3.36 -7.51 16.42
C LEU A 163 -4.64 -8.21 15.96
N GLU A 164 -5.79 -7.75 16.42
CA GLU A 164 -7.11 -8.27 16.01
C GLU A 164 -7.44 -8.02 14.53
N TYR A 165 -6.74 -7.05 13.89
CA TYR A 165 -6.86 -6.78 12.46
C TYR A 165 -5.77 -7.49 11.62
N GLY A 166 -4.96 -8.32 12.25
CA GLY A 166 -3.91 -9.10 11.61
C GLY A 166 -2.53 -8.41 11.57
N ALA A 167 -2.32 -7.33 12.32
CA ALA A 167 -0.98 -6.76 12.49
C ALA A 167 -0.07 -7.76 13.22
N ILE A 168 1.20 -7.87 12.79
CA ILE A 168 2.22 -8.65 13.48
C ILE A 168 2.58 -7.96 14.81
N THR A 169 2.62 -6.63 14.80
CA THR A 169 2.83 -5.79 15.97
C THR A 169 2.06 -4.48 15.83
N VAL A 170 1.91 -3.73 16.91
CA VAL A 170 1.25 -2.41 16.86
C VAL A 170 2.23 -1.30 16.46
N PRO A 171 1.76 -0.20 15.84
CA PRO A 171 2.61 0.94 15.50
C PRO A 171 3.32 1.52 16.73
N SER A 172 4.65 1.65 16.65
CA SER A 172 5.49 2.17 17.75
C SER A 172 6.27 3.43 17.35
N ILE A 173 6.06 3.94 16.12
CA ILE A 173 6.63 5.20 15.64
C ILE A 173 5.52 6.01 14.94
N PRO A 174 5.64 7.35 14.90
CA PRO A 174 4.61 8.22 14.31
C PRO A 174 4.31 7.88 12.85
N GLU A 175 5.32 7.56 12.05
CA GLU A 175 5.20 7.20 10.63
C GLU A 175 4.33 5.94 10.44
N ALA A 176 4.52 4.93 11.29
CA ALA A 176 3.73 3.70 11.27
C ALA A 176 2.28 3.95 11.68
N MET A 177 2.05 4.85 12.64
CA MET A 177 0.69 5.24 13.05
C MET A 177 -0.03 6.00 11.92
N ILE A 178 0.65 6.95 11.28
CA ILE A 178 0.08 7.68 10.14
C ILE A 178 -0.22 6.71 8.99
N LEU A 179 0.68 5.78 8.68
CA LEU A 179 0.46 4.77 7.65
C LEU A 179 -0.80 3.95 7.93
N HIS A 180 -0.97 3.45 9.16
CA HIS A 180 -2.16 2.72 9.57
C HIS A 180 -3.45 3.53 9.34
N GLU A 181 -3.48 4.78 9.81
CA GLU A 181 -4.67 5.63 9.66
C GLU A 181 -4.95 5.95 8.18
N LEU A 182 -3.93 6.15 7.36
CA LEU A 182 -4.09 6.35 5.92
C LEU A 182 -4.69 5.13 5.22
N ASP A 183 -4.23 3.94 5.57
CA ASP A 183 -4.76 2.69 5.03
C ASP A 183 -6.24 2.50 5.42
N MET A 184 -6.58 2.79 6.68
CA MET A 184 -7.97 2.78 7.17
C MET A 184 -8.84 3.82 6.46
N ILE A 185 -8.33 5.02 6.21
CA ILE A 185 -9.04 6.07 5.45
C ILE A 185 -9.28 5.60 4.03
N ASP A 186 -8.22 5.15 3.32
CA ASP A 186 -8.34 4.77 1.91
C ASP A 186 -9.31 3.61 1.72
N SER A 187 -9.18 2.55 2.51
CA SER A 187 -10.04 1.37 2.42
C SER A 187 -11.51 1.69 2.72
N ARG A 188 -11.80 2.53 3.72
CA ARG A 188 -13.16 2.93 4.08
C ARG A 188 -13.77 3.87 3.03
N ILE A 189 -13.05 4.90 2.61
CA ILE A 189 -13.55 5.84 1.60
C ILE A 189 -13.80 5.12 0.28
N TYR A 190 -12.92 4.21 -0.13
CA TYR A 190 -13.15 3.39 -1.31
C TYR A 190 -14.46 2.59 -1.22
N GLN A 191 -14.76 1.96 -0.07
CA GLN A 191 -16.02 1.26 0.14
C GLN A 191 -17.23 2.20 0.03
N PHE A 192 -17.16 3.40 0.62
CA PHE A 192 -18.20 4.43 0.46
C PHE A 192 -18.39 4.80 -1.02
N GLU A 193 -17.31 5.01 -1.76
CA GLU A 193 -17.33 5.35 -3.18
C GLU A 193 -17.99 4.25 -4.02
N GLN A 194 -17.66 2.97 -3.77
CA GLN A 194 -18.27 1.85 -4.51
C GLN A 194 -19.76 1.72 -4.21
N VAL A 195 -20.16 1.71 -2.94
CA VAL A 195 -21.57 1.59 -2.54
C VAL A 195 -22.41 2.73 -3.12
N ARG A 196 -21.89 3.96 -3.10
CA ARG A 196 -22.63 5.12 -3.65
C ARG A 196 -22.85 5.08 -5.15
N LYS A 197 -22.01 4.38 -5.92
CA LYS A 197 -22.23 4.23 -7.39
C LYS A 197 -23.53 3.53 -7.72
N ASP A 198 -23.89 2.52 -6.92
CA ASP A 198 -25.02 1.64 -7.16
C ASP A 198 -26.31 2.11 -6.47
N LEU A 199 -26.26 3.17 -5.65
CA LEU A 199 -27.42 3.72 -4.97
C LEU A 199 -28.12 4.78 -5.83
N GLU A 200 -29.44 4.85 -5.72
CA GLU A 200 -30.20 5.99 -6.26
C GLU A 200 -29.95 7.26 -5.44
N PRO A 201 -29.89 8.45 -6.07
CA PRO A 201 -29.82 9.71 -5.35
C PRO A 201 -30.94 9.85 -4.30
N GLY A 202 -30.60 10.34 -3.10
CA GLY A 202 -31.54 10.49 -1.98
C GLY A 202 -31.84 9.19 -1.22
N SER A 203 -31.16 8.07 -1.53
CA SER A 203 -31.39 6.77 -0.89
C SER A 203 -30.27 6.34 0.08
N MET A 204 -30.58 5.32 0.88
CA MET A 204 -29.66 4.67 1.82
C MET A 204 -29.41 3.23 1.40
N SER A 205 -28.19 2.75 1.56
CA SER A 205 -27.85 1.33 1.41
C SER A 205 -28.37 0.49 2.58
N ASP A 206 -28.28 -0.84 2.44
CA ASP A 206 -28.21 -1.75 3.58
C ASP A 206 -26.91 -1.51 4.38
N LYS A 207 -26.82 -2.14 5.58
CA LYS A 207 -25.62 -2.08 6.39
C LYS A 207 -24.45 -2.74 5.67
N ILE A 208 -23.36 -2.00 5.50
CA ILE A 208 -22.11 -2.47 4.87
C ILE A 208 -21.22 -3.04 5.97
N PHE A 209 -20.88 -4.32 5.88
CA PHE A 209 -20.10 -5.03 6.91
C PHE A 209 -18.75 -4.37 7.18
N GLY A 210 -17.98 -4.02 6.14
CA GLY A 210 -16.66 -3.40 6.29
C GLY A 210 -16.67 -1.97 6.84
N LEU A 211 -17.82 -1.28 6.79
CA LEU A 211 -18.00 0.06 7.32
C LEU A 211 -18.74 0.09 8.67
N ASP A 212 -19.36 -1.00 9.04
CA ASP A 212 -20.27 -1.13 10.19
C ASP A 212 -21.41 -0.08 10.20
N THR A 213 -21.76 0.49 9.05
CA THR A 213 -22.81 1.51 8.90
C THR A 213 -23.54 1.38 7.56
N ARG A 214 -24.59 2.17 7.38
CA ARG A 214 -25.30 2.38 6.11
C ARG A 214 -24.71 3.59 5.40
N VAL A 215 -24.76 3.58 4.07
CA VAL A 215 -24.24 4.67 3.22
C VAL A 215 -25.40 5.45 2.63
N TYR A 216 -25.36 6.78 2.74
CA TYR A 216 -26.31 7.68 2.10
C TYR A 216 -25.72 8.26 0.80
N ARG A 217 -26.51 8.26 -0.26
CA ARG A 217 -26.21 9.00 -1.48
C ARG A 217 -27.03 10.30 -1.49
N PRO A 218 -26.41 11.48 -1.38
CA PRO A 218 -27.10 12.77 -1.50
C PRO A 218 -27.80 12.92 -2.85
N LEU A 219 -28.80 13.86 -2.91
CA LEU A 219 -29.50 14.24 -4.12
C LEU A 219 -28.57 14.84 -5.18
#